data_50900cf907bf8722d0d82c8ad5c5817e
#
_entry.id   50900cf907bf8722d0d82c8ad5c5817e
#
_cell.length_a   1.000
_cell.length_b   1.000
_cell.length_c   1.000
_cell.angle_alpha   90.00
_cell.angle_beta   90.00
_cell.angle_gamma   90.00
#
_symmetry.space_group_name_H-M   'P 1'
#
loop_
_entity.id
_entity.type
_entity.pdbx_description
1 polymer ?
#
loop_
_entity_poly.entity_id
_entity_poly.type
_entity_poly.pdbx_seq_one_letter_code
_entity_poly.pdbx_strand_id
1 'polypeptide(L)'
;GMPVLMAIAEGMHLRRANPIYLELTRRWAKGTAILFAVGAVSGTVLSFELGLLWPKFMAHAGSIIGMPFSLEGFAFFTEAIFLGVFLYGWNRIPPLAHWLAGVLVALSGIFSGIFVVTANAWMNTPAGFELANGEFQNIDPIPAMLSPAALHEVVHMTLAAFVATGFLVAGIHAFFLLRDRASEFHRAAFRIAAVLGCVSIPLQVLAGDFAAGRVAELQPAKLAAMEAHFETRRAAPLVIGGLVDEELRQTKYALQIPAGLSLLVGRSAATEVAGLDVVPRELWPNVQVVHWSFDVMVGCGLFMLDRKSTRLNSSHDQIS
;
A
#
# COMPACT_ATOMS: atom_id res chain seq x y z
N GLY A 1 3.47 -1.50 -9.49
CA GLY A 1 2.25 -2.06 -10.11
C GLY A 1 2.28 -2.08 -11.64
N MET A 2 2.55 -0.95 -12.32
CA MET A 2 2.58 -0.89 -13.80
C MET A 2 3.52 -1.90 -14.46
N PRO A 3 4.77 -2.12 -14.00
CA PRO A 3 5.64 -3.15 -14.59
C PRO A 3 5.05 -4.56 -14.53
N VAL A 4 4.26 -4.89 -13.50
CA VAL A 4 3.56 -6.18 -13.42
C VAL A 4 2.55 -6.33 -14.56
N LEU A 5 1.76 -5.30 -14.85
CA LEU A 5 0.81 -5.30 -15.97
C LEU A 5 1.54 -5.46 -17.33
N MET A 6 2.71 -4.81 -17.49
CA MET A 6 3.55 -4.95 -18.67
C MET A 6 4.05 -6.39 -18.85
N ALA A 7 4.61 -6.98 -17.80
CA ALA A 7 5.11 -8.36 -17.83
C ALA A 7 3.99 -9.37 -18.14
N ILE A 8 2.78 -9.17 -17.59
CA ILE A 8 1.61 -10.00 -17.89
C ILE A 8 1.21 -9.85 -19.36
N ALA A 9 1.11 -8.63 -19.88
CA ALA A 9 0.72 -8.38 -21.27
C ALA A 9 1.71 -8.99 -22.25
N GLU A 10 3.01 -8.80 -22.03
CA GLU A 10 4.03 -9.39 -22.88
C GLU A 10 4.05 -10.93 -22.79
N GLY A 11 3.93 -11.49 -21.59
CA GLY A 11 3.80 -12.94 -21.41
C GLY A 11 2.58 -13.53 -22.14
N MET A 12 1.46 -12.79 -22.20
CA MET A 12 0.30 -13.16 -23.01
C MET A 12 0.57 -13.07 -24.52
N HIS A 13 1.35 -12.06 -24.94
CA HIS A 13 1.81 -11.98 -26.34
C HIS A 13 2.66 -13.18 -26.73
N LEU A 14 3.65 -13.53 -25.92
CA LEU A 14 4.55 -14.67 -26.17
C LEU A 14 3.79 -16.00 -26.26
N ARG A 15 2.72 -16.18 -25.48
CA ARG A 15 1.92 -17.42 -25.47
C ARG A 15 0.89 -17.50 -26.59
N ARG A 16 0.30 -16.36 -26.99
CA ARG A 16 -0.87 -16.30 -27.88
C ARG A 16 -0.57 -15.69 -29.25
N ALA A 17 0.63 -15.17 -29.46
CA ALA A 17 1.06 -14.44 -30.66
C ALA A 17 0.10 -13.31 -31.10
N ASN A 18 -0.66 -12.73 -30.15
CA ASN A 18 -1.64 -11.69 -30.44
C ASN A 18 -0.97 -10.29 -30.35
N PRO A 19 -0.98 -9.50 -31.44
CA PRO A 19 -0.30 -8.21 -31.51
C PRO A 19 -0.87 -7.16 -30.57
N ILE A 20 -2.12 -7.29 -30.15
CA ILE A 20 -2.77 -6.35 -29.19
C ILE A 20 -2.01 -6.31 -27.87
N TYR A 21 -1.56 -7.46 -27.37
CA TYR A 21 -0.80 -7.51 -26.11
C TYR A 21 0.60 -6.87 -26.25
N LEU A 22 1.23 -7.02 -27.42
CA LEU A 22 2.50 -6.33 -27.70
C LEU A 22 2.31 -4.81 -27.75
N GLU A 23 1.25 -4.35 -28.38
CA GLU A 23 0.91 -2.92 -28.41
C GLU A 23 0.61 -2.37 -27.02
N LEU A 24 -0.14 -3.11 -26.18
CA LEU A 24 -0.37 -2.77 -24.79
C LEU A 24 0.94 -2.62 -24.02
N THR A 25 1.83 -3.61 -24.14
CA THR A 25 3.12 -3.59 -23.46
C THR A 25 3.93 -2.36 -23.87
N ARG A 26 4.00 -2.03 -25.16
CA ARG A 26 4.73 -0.86 -25.65
C ARG A 26 4.15 0.46 -25.13
N ARG A 27 2.83 0.60 -25.08
CA ARG A 27 2.17 1.82 -24.57
C ARG A 27 2.35 1.96 -23.06
N TRP A 28 2.18 0.86 -22.32
CA TRP A 28 2.39 0.86 -20.89
C TRP A 28 3.85 1.08 -20.49
N ALA A 29 4.81 0.55 -21.28
CA ALA A 29 6.23 0.81 -21.07
C ALA A 29 6.58 2.30 -21.12
N LYS A 30 6.01 3.04 -22.08
CA LYS A 30 6.19 4.51 -22.16
C LYS A 30 5.63 5.21 -20.92
N GLY A 31 4.44 4.83 -20.48
CA GLY A 31 3.85 5.37 -19.26
C GLY A 31 4.69 5.06 -18.02
N THR A 32 5.17 3.82 -17.91
CA THR A 32 6.05 3.38 -16.82
C THR A 32 7.37 4.16 -16.82
N ALA A 33 7.97 4.41 -17.98
CA ALA A 33 9.21 5.19 -18.06
C ALA A 33 9.02 6.64 -17.56
N ILE A 34 7.88 7.26 -17.86
CA ILE A 34 7.56 8.60 -17.34
C ILE A 34 7.38 8.56 -15.83
N LEU A 35 6.59 7.60 -15.32
CA LEU A 35 6.38 7.44 -13.89
C LEU A 35 7.68 7.14 -13.15
N PHE A 36 8.55 6.30 -13.73
CA PHE A 36 9.87 6.01 -13.18
C PHE A 36 10.73 7.28 -13.10
N ALA A 37 10.79 8.09 -14.16
CA ALA A 37 11.56 9.32 -14.16
C ALA A 37 11.08 10.33 -13.09
N VAL A 38 9.74 10.49 -12.95
CA VAL A 38 9.15 11.33 -11.90
C VAL A 38 9.47 10.77 -10.51
N GLY A 39 9.33 9.45 -10.32
CA GLY A 39 9.64 8.76 -9.07
C GLY A 39 11.12 8.89 -8.68
N ALA A 40 12.03 8.78 -9.66
CA ALA A 40 13.46 8.96 -9.45
C ALA A 40 13.80 10.35 -8.90
N VAL A 41 13.25 11.40 -9.51
CA VAL A 41 13.47 12.78 -9.07
C VAL A 41 12.89 13.00 -7.68
N SER A 42 11.62 12.64 -7.45
CA SER A 42 10.95 12.87 -6.16
C SER A 42 11.57 12.05 -5.02
N GLY A 43 11.98 10.80 -5.27
CA GLY A 43 12.65 9.96 -4.27
C GLY A 43 14.02 10.50 -3.87
N THR A 44 14.79 11.00 -4.86
CA THR A 44 16.09 11.64 -4.57
C THR A 44 15.90 12.90 -3.73
N VAL A 45 14.94 13.76 -4.08
CA VAL A 45 14.62 14.97 -3.30
C VAL A 45 14.23 14.61 -1.86
N LEU A 46 13.36 13.61 -1.67
CA LEU A 46 12.96 13.16 -0.32
C LEU A 46 14.16 12.72 0.53
N SER A 47 15.11 12.00 -0.06
CA SER A 47 16.34 11.58 0.65
C SER A 47 17.17 12.75 1.14
N PHE A 48 17.30 13.81 0.33
CA PHE A 48 17.97 15.06 0.74
C PHE A 48 17.16 15.81 1.80
N GLU A 49 15.85 15.90 1.66
CA GLU A 49 14.97 16.58 2.62
C GLU A 49 15.04 15.95 4.00
N LEU A 50 15.11 14.63 4.11
CA LEU A 50 15.27 13.94 5.40
C LEU A 50 16.52 14.44 6.14
N GLY A 51 17.65 14.57 5.46
CA GLY A 51 18.87 15.08 6.06
C GLY A 51 18.84 16.57 6.41
N LEU A 52 18.17 17.38 5.57
CA LEU A 52 18.11 18.82 5.74
C LEU A 52 17.06 19.29 6.73
N LEU A 53 15.84 18.71 6.65
CA LEU A 53 14.71 19.16 7.46
C LEU A 53 14.65 18.46 8.83
N TRP A 54 15.16 17.23 8.92
CA TRP A 54 15.20 16.46 10.17
C TRP A 54 16.59 15.99 10.57
N PRO A 55 17.59 16.90 10.67
CA PRO A 55 19.00 16.52 10.95
C PRO A 55 19.15 15.82 12.30
N LYS A 56 18.39 16.22 13.32
CA LYS A 56 18.42 15.56 14.64
C LYS A 56 17.90 14.12 14.57
N PHE A 57 16.81 13.88 13.83
CA PHE A 57 16.30 12.54 13.59
C PHE A 57 17.34 11.69 12.86
N MET A 58 17.92 12.21 11.79
CA MET A 58 18.93 11.50 11.00
C MET A 58 20.23 11.24 11.76
N ALA A 59 20.59 12.10 12.71
CA ALA A 59 21.75 11.87 13.58
C ALA A 59 21.57 10.61 14.45
N HIS A 60 20.37 10.31 14.89
CA HIS A 60 20.06 9.12 15.68
C HIS A 60 19.67 7.92 14.82
N ALA A 61 18.76 8.11 13.87
CA ALA A 61 18.16 7.04 13.08
C ALA A 61 18.99 6.64 11.84
N GLY A 62 19.86 7.53 11.36
CA GLY A 62 20.56 7.34 10.09
C GLY A 62 21.39 6.05 9.99
N SER A 63 22.03 5.64 11.09
CA SER A 63 22.77 4.38 11.17
C SER A 63 21.89 3.14 11.08
N ILE A 64 20.62 3.25 11.41
CA ILE A 64 19.65 2.15 11.38
C ILE A 64 18.93 2.11 10.03
N ILE A 65 18.30 3.23 9.63
CA ILE A 65 17.52 3.30 8.39
C ILE A 65 18.40 3.37 7.13
N GLY A 66 19.69 3.61 7.29
CA GLY A 66 20.65 3.63 6.18
C GLY A 66 20.73 2.33 5.40
N MET A 67 20.59 1.17 6.07
CA MET A 67 20.60 -0.13 5.38
C MET A 67 19.38 -0.34 4.48
N PRO A 68 18.12 -0.19 4.94
CA PRO A 68 16.96 -0.30 4.06
C PRO A 68 16.99 0.71 2.89
N PHE A 69 17.43 1.95 3.09
CA PHE A 69 17.59 2.90 1.99
C PHE A 69 18.72 2.52 1.02
N SER A 70 19.81 1.92 1.50
CA SER A 70 20.85 1.40 0.62
C SER A 70 20.35 0.25 -0.24
N LEU A 71 19.60 -0.70 0.34
CA LEU A 71 18.98 -1.81 -0.39
C LEU A 71 17.91 -1.32 -1.38
N GLU A 72 17.13 -0.30 -1.00
CA GLU A 72 16.21 0.37 -1.90
C GLU A 72 16.96 0.97 -3.10
N GLY A 73 18.08 1.68 -2.86
CA GLY A 73 18.93 2.21 -3.91
C GLY A 73 19.40 1.14 -4.88
N PHE A 74 19.88 -0.01 -4.39
CA PHE A 74 20.27 -1.14 -5.25
C PHE A 74 19.09 -1.67 -6.07
N ALA A 75 17.91 -1.83 -5.46
CA ALA A 75 16.71 -2.26 -6.16
C ALA A 75 16.31 -1.25 -7.24
N PHE A 76 16.34 0.04 -6.92
CA PHE A 76 16.06 1.13 -7.83
C PHE A 76 17.02 1.18 -9.03
N PHE A 77 18.34 1.06 -8.80
CA PHE A 77 19.31 1.00 -9.89
C PHE A 77 19.11 -0.25 -10.76
N THR A 78 18.78 -1.38 -10.16
CA THR A 78 18.45 -2.61 -10.88
C THR A 78 17.21 -2.40 -11.75
N GLU A 79 16.17 -1.76 -11.22
CA GLU A 79 14.97 -1.39 -11.96
C GLU A 79 15.32 -0.47 -13.15
N ALA A 80 16.14 0.54 -12.94
CA ALA A 80 16.58 1.47 -13.98
C ALA A 80 17.31 0.76 -15.13
N ILE A 81 18.25 -0.13 -14.80
CA ILE A 81 19.02 -0.90 -15.78
C ILE A 81 18.10 -1.77 -16.63
N PHE A 82 17.23 -2.57 -15.98
CA PHE A 82 16.34 -3.47 -16.72
C PHE A 82 15.22 -2.72 -17.44
N LEU A 83 14.77 -1.58 -16.94
CA LEU A 83 13.86 -0.70 -17.66
C LEU A 83 14.52 -0.15 -18.93
N GLY A 84 15.79 0.25 -18.86
CA GLY A 84 16.58 0.63 -20.03
C GLY A 84 16.69 -0.50 -21.04
N VAL A 85 17.04 -1.72 -20.61
CA VAL A 85 17.06 -2.91 -21.47
C VAL A 85 15.68 -3.17 -22.09
N PHE A 86 14.62 -3.03 -21.32
CA PHE A 86 13.24 -3.24 -21.79
C PHE A 86 12.83 -2.18 -22.83
N LEU A 87 13.11 -0.91 -22.61
CA LEU A 87 12.72 0.17 -23.52
C LEU A 87 13.48 0.17 -24.84
N TYR A 88 14.77 -0.21 -24.82
CA TYR A 88 15.65 -0.16 -25.99
C TYR A 88 15.91 -1.54 -26.61
N GLY A 89 15.50 -2.62 -25.96
CA GLY A 89 15.71 -4.00 -26.38
C GLY A 89 14.77 -4.54 -27.46
N TRP A 90 13.71 -3.79 -27.83
CA TRP A 90 12.73 -4.20 -28.85
C TRP A 90 13.43 -4.61 -30.14
N ASN A 91 13.18 -5.85 -30.60
CA ASN A 91 13.79 -6.45 -31.81
C ASN A 91 15.33 -6.53 -31.80
N ARG A 92 15.99 -6.28 -30.65
CA ARG A 92 17.46 -6.36 -30.50
C ARG A 92 17.91 -7.52 -29.65
N ILE A 93 17.05 -8.02 -28.78
CA ILE A 93 17.30 -9.19 -27.93
C ILE A 93 16.21 -10.24 -28.13
N PRO A 94 16.46 -11.51 -27.77
CA PRO A 94 15.45 -12.56 -27.89
C PRO A 94 14.18 -12.22 -27.11
N PRO A 95 12.97 -12.57 -27.61
CA PRO A 95 11.70 -12.21 -26.95
C PRO A 95 11.59 -12.67 -25.49
N LEU A 96 12.11 -13.85 -25.16
CA LEU A 96 12.13 -14.34 -23.78
C LEU A 96 13.03 -13.48 -22.87
N ALA A 97 14.21 -13.07 -23.37
CA ALA A 97 15.10 -12.20 -22.60
C ALA A 97 14.50 -10.82 -22.40
N HIS A 98 13.76 -10.29 -23.37
CA HIS A 98 13.04 -9.03 -23.26
C HIS A 98 11.93 -9.13 -22.21
N TRP A 99 11.13 -10.18 -22.24
CA TRP A 99 10.12 -10.43 -21.21
C TRP A 99 10.73 -10.58 -19.82
N LEU A 100 11.83 -11.31 -19.68
CA LEU A 100 12.54 -11.44 -18.39
C LEU A 100 13.04 -10.09 -17.88
N ALA A 101 13.53 -9.19 -18.76
CA ALA A 101 13.85 -7.83 -18.35
C ALA A 101 12.64 -7.11 -17.77
N GLY A 102 11.45 -7.24 -18.39
CA GLY A 102 10.20 -6.68 -17.84
C GLY A 102 9.80 -7.28 -16.49
N VAL A 103 10.00 -8.58 -16.30
CA VAL A 103 9.79 -9.25 -15.00
C VAL A 103 10.75 -8.71 -13.94
N LEU A 104 12.03 -8.52 -14.29
CA LEU A 104 13.03 -7.96 -13.37
C LEU A 104 12.72 -6.52 -13.00
N VAL A 105 12.23 -5.69 -13.92
CA VAL A 105 11.69 -4.34 -13.58
C VAL A 105 10.57 -4.45 -12.55
N ALA A 106 9.62 -5.38 -12.74
CA ALA A 106 8.52 -5.55 -11.81
C ALA A 106 8.98 -6.01 -10.41
N LEU A 107 9.90 -6.97 -10.35
CA LEU A 107 10.43 -7.49 -9.09
C LEU A 107 11.26 -6.43 -8.36
N SER A 108 12.16 -5.73 -9.07
CA SER A 108 12.99 -4.67 -8.49
C SER A 108 12.13 -3.54 -7.89
N GLY A 109 11.07 -3.10 -8.60
CA GLY A 109 10.16 -2.09 -8.07
C GLY A 109 9.33 -2.57 -6.86
N ILE A 110 9.01 -3.87 -6.77
CA ILE A 110 8.39 -4.44 -5.58
C ILE A 110 9.36 -4.44 -4.40
N PHE A 111 10.61 -4.89 -4.61
CA PHE A 111 11.63 -4.89 -3.56
C PHE A 111 12.01 -3.48 -3.09
N SER A 112 12.13 -2.51 -4.01
CA SER A 112 12.33 -1.10 -3.66
C SER A 112 11.25 -0.61 -2.70
N GLY A 113 9.96 -0.85 -3.02
CA GLY A 113 8.84 -0.52 -2.14
C GLY A 113 8.91 -1.23 -0.79
N ILE A 114 9.27 -2.52 -0.76
CA ILE A 114 9.43 -3.29 0.49
C ILE A 114 10.50 -2.64 1.39
N PHE A 115 11.66 -2.30 0.85
CA PHE A 115 12.74 -1.73 1.64
C PHE A 115 12.37 -0.35 2.22
N VAL A 116 11.71 0.51 1.45
CA VAL A 116 11.22 1.80 1.98
C VAL A 116 10.22 1.59 3.11
N VAL A 117 9.31 0.62 2.98
CA VAL A 117 8.32 0.35 4.02
C VAL A 117 8.95 -0.24 5.28
N THR A 118 10.04 -1.01 5.18
CA THR A 118 10.73 -1.48 6.39
C THR A 118 11.33 -0.33 7.19
N ALA A 119 11.80 0.74 6.56
CA ALA A 119 12.23 1.95 7.25
C ALA A 119 11.05 2.65 7.95
N ASN A 120 9.89 2.74 7.28
CA ASN A 120 8.67 3.27 7.90
C ASN A 120 8.20 2.42 9.09
N ALA A 121 8.20 1.10 8.93
CA ALA A 121 7.82 0.17 9.99
C ALA A 121 8.75 0.29 11.21
N TRP A 122 10.04 0.50 11.00
CA TRP A 122 10.98 0.77 12.08
C TRP A 122 10.63 2.06 12.83
N MET A 123 10.27 3.13 12.12
CA MET A 123 9.83 4.38 12.77
C MET A 123 8.57 4.19 13.62
N ASN A 124 7.67 3.28 13.22
CA ASN A 124 6.47 2.94 13.98
C ASN A 124 6.75 2.05 15.20
N THR A 125 7.66 1.09 15.06
CA THR A 125 8.03 0.12 16.12
C THR A 125 9.54 -0.10 16.12
N PRO A 126 10.31 0.85 16.71
CA PRO A 126 11.77 0.78 16.73
C PRO A 126 12.30 -0.51 17.38
N ALA A 127 13.24 -1.16 16.70
CA ALA A 127 13.89 -2.41 17.14
C ALA A 127 15.33 -2.48 16.60
N GLY A 128 16.11 -3.46 17.05
CA GLY A 128 17.47 -3.70 16.56
C GLY A 128 18.53 -2.74 17.11
N PHE A 129 18.32 -2.20 18.30
CA PHE A 129 19.32 -1.39 19.00
C PHE A 129 19.09 -1.45 20.52
N GLU A 130 20.08 -1.01 21.27
CA GLU A 130 20.00 -0.74 22.70
C GLU A 130 20.07 0.76 22.94
N LEU A 131 19.24 1.26 23.87
CA LEU A 131 19.29 2.67 24.26
C LEU A 131 20.11 2.81 25.52
N ALA A 132 21.31 3.42 25.42
CA ALA A 132 22.16 3.69 26.56
C ALA A 132 22.60 5.17 26.52
N ASN A 133 22.42 5.88 27.65
CA ASN A 133 22.72 7.31 27.81
C ASN A 133 22.07 8.23 26.76
N GLY A 134 20.90 7.84 26.24
CA GLY A 134 20.18 8.62 25.21
C GLY A 134 20.69 8.41 23.79
N GLU A 135 21.65 7.48 23.57
CA GLU A 135 22.18 7.12 22.26
C GLU A 135 21.86 5.66 21.90
N PHE A 136 21.70 5.41 20.60
CA PHE A 136 21.51 4.06 20.08
C PHE A 136 22.86 3.34 20.00
N GLN A 137 22.95 2.20 20.67
CA GLN A 137 24.16 1.37 20.72
C GLN A 137 23.81 -0.05 20.26
N ASN A 138 24.81 -0.85 19.92
CA ASN A 138 24.68 -2.24 19.48
C ASN A 138 23.65 -2.41 18.35
N ILE A 139 23.74 -1.51 17.35
CA ILE A 139 22.80 -1.46 16.25
C ILE A 139 22.93 -2.70 15.36
N ASP A 140 21.85 -3.47 15.23
CA ASP A 140 21.71 -4.55 14.27
C ASP A 140 20.64 -4.19 13.23
N PRO A 141 21.05 -3.88 11.98
CA PRO A 141 20.11 -3.45 10.93
C PRO A 141 19.11 -4.53 10.51
N ILE A 142 19.43 -5.82 10.66
CA ILE A 142 18.52 -6.90 10.24
C ILE A 142 17.28 -6.97 11.14
N PRO A 143 17.39 -7.08 12.48
CA PRO A 143 16.24 -6.95 13.37
C PRO A 143 15.51 -5.60 13.24
N ALA A 144 16.22 -4.52 12.92
CA ALA A 144 15.60 -3.22 12.68
C ALA A 144 14.67 -3.26 11.45
N MET A 145 15.13 -3.81 10.32
CA MET A 145 14.30 -3.99 9.12
C MET A 145 13.14 -4.97 9.33
N LEU A 146 13.32 -5.96 10.18
CA LEU A 146 12.30 -6.94 10.57
C LEU A 146 11.55 -6.52 11.85
N SER A 147 11.41 -5.21 12.07
CA SER A 147 10.67 -4.67 13.21
C SER A 147 9.27 -5.28 13.34
N PRO A 148 8.64 -5.27 14.53
CA PRO A 148 7.33 -5.91 14.74
C PRO A 148 6.23 -5.45 13.79
N ALA A 149 6.33 -4.21 13.26
CA ALA A 149 5.38 -3.68 12.29
C ALA A 149 5.70 -4.05 10.83
N ALA A 150 6.92 -4.51 10.50
CA ALA A 150 7.39 -4.66 9.13
C ALA A 150 6.49 -5.56 8.28
N LEU A 151 6.10 -6.72 8.78
CA LEU A 151 5.33 -7.69 8.01
C LEU A 151 3.97 -7.15 7.58
N HIS A 152 3.18 -6.62 8.51
CA HIS A 152 1.84 -6.16 8.19
C HIS A 152 1.86 -4.89 7.34
N GLU A 153 2.79 -3.98 7.56
CA GLU A 153 2.92 -2.76 6.75
C GLU A 153 3.37 -3.08 5.31
N VAL A 154 4.38 -3.94 5.14
CA VAL A 154 4.87 -4.35 3.82
C VAL A 154 3.79 -5.06 3.01
N VAL A 155 3.08 -6.01 3.61
CA VAL A 155 2.02 -6.75 2.90
C VAL A 155 0.87 -5.82 2.54
N HIS A 156 0.41 -5.01 3.49
CA HIS A 156 -0.70 -4.07 3.27
C HIS A 156 -0.37 -3.04 2.19
N MET A 157 0.81 -2.43 2.23
CA MET A 157 1.25 -1.44 1.25
C MET A 157 1.43 -2.04 -0.15
N THR A 158 2.03 -3.23 -0.25
CA THR A 158 2.25 -3.89 -1.55
C THR A 158 0.92 -4.23 -2.23
N LEU A 159 -0.03 -4.77 -1.47
CA LEU A 159 -1.38 -5.04 -1.99
C LEU A 159 -2.13 -3.76 -2.36
N ALA A 160 -2.01 -2.70 -1.55
CA ALA A 160 -2.60 -1.39 -1.86
C ALA A 160 -2.07 -0.83 -3.18
N ALA A 161 -0.76 -0.96 -3.45
CA ALA A 161 -0.17 -0.55 -4.72
C ALA A 161 -0.73 -1.33 -5.92
N PHE A 162 -1.04 -2.61 -5.75
CA PHE A 162 -1.67 -3.42 -6.79
C PHE A 162 -3.15 -3.07 -6.98
N VAL A 163 -3.89 -2.85 -5.89
CA VAL A 163 -5.27 -2.36 -5.92
C VAL A 163 -5.35 -1.03 -6.67
N ALA A 164 -4.54 -0.05 -6.27
CA ALA A 164 -4.52 1.27 -6.89
C ALA A 164 -4.18 1.19 -8.38
N THR A 165 -3.12 0.47 -8.74
CA THR A 165 -2.72 0.31 -10.16
C THR A 165 -3.78 -0.43 -10.96
N GLY A 166 -4.31 -1.53 -10.43
CA GLY A 166 -5.31 -2.34 -11.12
C GLY A 166 -6.59 -1.57 -11.43
N PHE A 167 -7.16 -0.91 -10.42
CA PHE A 167 -8.41 -0.16 -10.61
C PHE A 167 -8.20 1.15 -11.39
N LEU A 168 -7.08 1.87 -11.22
CA LEU A 168 -6.79 3.07 -11.99
C LEU A 168 -6.69 2.74 -13.49
N VAL A 169 -5.88 1.76 -13.85
CA VAL A 169 -5.70 1.37 -15.25
C VAL A 169 -7.00 0.79 -15.82
N ALA A 170 -7.71 -0.04 -15.07
CA ALA A 170 -9.03 -0.54 -15.48
C ALA A 170 -10.02 0.62 -15.69
N GLY A 171 -10.05 1.61 -14.80
CA GLY A 171 -10.91 2.79 -14.91
C GLY A 171 -10.63 3.61 -16.16
N ILE A 172 -9.36 3.87 -16.48
CA ILE A 172 -8.95 4.57 -17.70
C ILE A 172 -9.46 3.82 -18.93
N HIS A 173 -9.22 2.53 -19.02
CA HIS A 173 -9.66 1.75 -20.18
C HIS A 173 -11.17 1.55 -20.24
N ALA A 174 -11.86 1.47 -19.10
CA ALA A 174 -13.32 1.48 -19.03
C ALA A 174 -13.90 2.78 -19.61
N PHE A 175 -13.30 3.94 -19.28
CA PHE A 175 -13.73 5.22 -19.82
C PHE A 175 -13.63 5.27 -21.36
N PHE A 176 -12.56 4.73 -21.94
CA PHE A 176 -12.44 4.64 -23.40
C PHE A 176 -13.43 3.63 -24.00
N LEU A 177 -13.75 2.54 -23.31
CA LEU A 177 -14.76 1.58 -23.75
C LEU A 177 -16.19 2.15 -23.74
N LEU A 178 -16.49 3.18 -22.96
CA LEU A 178 -17.76 3.89 -23.04
C LEU A 178 -17.91 4.64 -24.37
N ARG A 179 -16.80 5.09 -24.98
CA ARG A 179 -16.77 5.80 -26.27
C ARG A 179 -16.68 4.85 -27.46
N ASP A 180 -15.89 3.77 -27.33
CA ASP A 180 -15.70 2.75 -28.36
C ASP A 180 -15.79 1.36 -27.74
N ARG A 181 -17.00 0.82 -27.70
CA ARG A 181 -17.29 -0.51 -27.13
C ARG A 181 -16.69 -1.65 -27.94
N ALA A 182 -16.34 -1.43 -29.21
CA ALA A 182 -15.77 -2.46 -30.09
C ALA A 182 -14.25 -2.62 -29.92
N SER A 183 -13.57 -1.68 -29.28
CA SER A 183 -12.12 -1.68 -29.13
C SER A 183 -11.60 -2.90 -28.39
N GLU A 184 -10.99 -3.81 -29.12
CA GLU A 184 -10.35 -5.00 -28.53
C GLU A 184 -9.12 -4.62 -27.69
N PHE A 185 -8.42 -3.56 -28.07
CA PHE A 185 -7.28 -3.02 -27.31
C PHE A 185 -7.69 -2.60 -25.90
N HIS A 186 -8.69 -1.75 -25.76
CA HIS A 186 -9.15 -1.29 -24.45
C HIS A 186 -9.81 -2.39 -23.65
N ARG A 187 -10.46 -3.36 -24.32
CA ARG A 187 -11.04 -4.54 -23.65
C ARG A 187 -9.96 -5.47 -23.08
N ALA A 188 -8.89 -5.71 -23.84
CA ALA A 188 -7.78 -6.53 -23.37
C ALA A 188 -7.07 -5.86 -22.18
N ALA A 189 -6.79 -4.57 -22.27
CA ALA A 189 -6.18 -3.78 -21.19
C ALA A 189 -7.03 -3.76 -19.92
N PHE A 190 -8.34 -3.49 -20.08
CA PHE A 190 -9.30 -3.52 -18.97
C PHE A 190 -9.29 -4.86 -18.25
N ARG A 191 -9.33 -5.99 -19.00
CA ARG A 191 -9.33 -7.33 -18.40
C ARG A 191 -8.09 -7.60 -17.57
N ILE A 192 -6.88 -7.30 -18.10
CA ILE A 192 -5.63 -7.52 -17.36
C ILE A 192 -5.60 -6.68 -16.08
N ALA A 193 -5.90 -5.40 -16.17
CA ALA A 193 -5.89 -4.50 -15.04
C ALA A 193 -6.97 -4.82 -14.01
N ALA A 194 -8.20 -5.13 -14.47
CA ALA A 194 -9.30 -5.52 -13.59
C ALA A 194 -9.02 -6.82 -12.84
N VAL A 195 -8.36 -7.81 -13.46
CA VAL A 195 -7.95 -9.05 -12.78
C VAL A 195 -6.98 -8.72 -11.66
N LEU A 196 -5.95 -7.89 -11.91
CA LEU A 196 -5.02 -7.48 -10.87
C LEU A 196 -5.74 -6.81 -9.70
N GLY A 197 -6.57 -5.80 -9.94
CA GLY A 197 -7.33 -5.11 -8.91
C GLY A 197 -8.30 -6.03 -8.16
N CYS A 198 -9.08 -6.84 -8.90
CA CYS A 198 -10.04 -7.75 -8.32
C CYS A 198 -9.43 -8.91 -7.51
N VAL A 199 -8.23 -9.36 -7.82
CA VAL A 199 -7.53 -10.36 -6.99
C VAL A 199 -6.94 -9.70 -5.75
N SER A 200 -6.39 -8.49 -5.92
CA SER A 200 -5.71 -7.80 -4.82
C SER A 200 -6.66 -7.25 -3.76
N ILE A 201 -7.88 -6.78 -4.12
CA ILE A 201 -8.76 -6.11 -3.16
C ILE A 201 -9.25 -7.02 -2.00
N PRO A 202 -9.68 -8.28 -2.20
CA PRO A 202 -10.04 -9.13 -1.07
C PRO A 202 -8.81 -9.43 -0.18
N LEU A 203 -7.63 -9.61 -0.77
CA LEU A 203 -6.40 -9.79 -0.01
C LEU A 203 -6.03 -8.53 0.77
N GLN A 204 -6.28 -7.34 0.20
CA GLN A 204 -6.07 -6.06 0.87
C GLN A 204 -6.98 -5.90 2.09
N VAL A 205 -8.25 -6.31 2.01
CA VAL A 205 -9.17 -6.27 3.15
C VAL A 205 -8.70 -7.21 4.26
N LEU A 206 -8.28 -8.43 3.92
CA LEU A 206 -7.72 -9.37 4.89
C LEU A 206 -6.41 -8.85 5.52
N ALA A 207 -5.53 -8.26 4.71
CA ALA A 207 -4.30 -7.65 5.22
C ALA A 207 -4.59 -6.43 6.10
N GLY A 208 -5.65 -5.66 5.82
CA GLY A 208 -6.12 -4.55 6.65
C GLY A 208 -6.65 -5.01 8.00
N ASP A 209 -7.45 -6.07 8.03
CA ASP A 209 -7.94 -6.68 9.27
C ASP A 209 -6.79 -7.20 10.15
N PHE A 210 -5.82 -7.89 9.53
CA PHE A 210 -4.59 -8.32 10.22
C PHE A 210 -3.79 -7.11 10.75
N ALA A 211 -3.63 -6.07 9.94
CA ALA A 211 -2.92 -4.86 10.34
C ALA A 211 -3.61 -4.15 11.50
N ALA A 212 -4.95 -4.07 11.52
CA ALA A 212 -5.70 -3.46 12.62
C ALA A 212 -5.43 -4.17 13.96
N GLY A 213 -5.42 -5.51 13.98
CA GLY A 213 -5.04 -6.28 15.16
C GLY A 213 -3.60 -6.00 15.61
N ARG A 214 -2.65 -5.94 14.67
CA ARG A 214 -1.25 -5.63 15.01
C ARG A 214 -1.07 -4.20 15.51
N VAL A 215 -1.78 -3.22 14.93
CA VAL A 215 -1.76 -1.83 15.40
C VAL A 215 -2.36 -1.73 16.81
N ALA A 216 -3.41 -2.49 17.11
CA ALA A 216 -3.97 -2.54 18.46
C ALA A 216 -2.95 -3.00 19.52
N GLU A 217 -2.13 -3.98 19.18
CA GLU A 217 -1.10 -4.52 20.08
C GLU A 217 0.14 -3.61 20.18
N LEU A 218 0.61 -3.09 19.06
CA LEU A 218 1.90 -2.40 18.96
C LEU A 218 1.78 -0.88 19.17
N GLN A 219 0.65 -0.30 18.78
CA GLN A 219 0.41 1.15 18.77
C GLN A 219 -1.03 1.47 19.22
N PRO A 220 -1.43 1.14 20.46
CA PRO A 220 -2.81 1.29 20.92
C PRO A 220 -3.33 2.72 20.79
N ALA A 221 -2.52 3.72 21.07
CA ALA A 221 -2.89 5.13 20.91
C ALA A 221 -3.19 5.51 19.45
N LYS A 222 -2.47 4.90 18.48
CA LYS A 222 -2.72 5.10 17.05
C LYS A 222 -4.08 4.51 16.66
N LEU A 223 -4.38 3.28 17.09
CA LEU A 223 -5.70 2.69 16.86
C LEU A 223 -6.80 3.54 17.50
N ALA A 224 -6.61 3.96 18.74
CA ALA A 224 -7.59 4.79 19.45
C ALA A 224 -7.89 6.10 18.71
N ALA A 225 -6.85 6.74 18.11
CA ALA A 225 -7.04 7.93 17.30
C ALA A 225 -7.75 7.63 15.96
N MET A 226 -7.43 6.51 15.31
CA MET A 226 -8.08 6.07 14.06
C MET A 226 -9.58 5.79 14.27
N GLU A 227 -9.95 5.24 15.42
CA GLU A 227 -11.32 4.85 15.77
C GLU A 227 -12.06 5.92 16.59
N ALA A 228 -11.45 7.09 16.82
CA ALA A 228 -11.96 8.14 17.71
C ALA A 228 -12.40 7.59 19.08
N HIS A 229 -11.63 6.63 19.63
CA HIS A 229 -11.89 5.89 20.85
C HIS A 229 -11.17 6.54 22.03
N PHE A 230 -11.91 7.23 22.90
CA PHE A 230 -11.32 8.05 23.94
C PHE A 230 -11.05 7.33 25.28
N GLU A 231 -11.89 6.37 25.62
CA GLU A 231 -11.86 5.70 26.93
C GLU A 231 -11.57 4.21 26.79
N THR A 232 -10.62 3.71 27.55
CA THR A 232 -10.31 2.28 27.63
C THR A 232 -11.53 1.52 28.18
N ARG A 233 -12.08 0.60 27.37
CA ARG A 233 -13.27 -0.15 27.76
C ARG A 233 -13.44 -1.46 27.02
N ARG A 234 -14.24 -2.35 27.62
CA ARG A 234 -14.77 -3.55 26.96
C ARG A 234 -16.03 -3.22 26.19
N ALA A 235 -16.42 -4.08 25.29
CA ALA A 235 -17.53 -3.85 24.38
C ALA A 235 -17.42 -2.47 23.67
N ALA A 236 -16.21 -2.08 23.30
CA ALA A 236 -15.95 -0.82 22.63
C ALA A 236 -16.69 -0.76 21.30
N PRO A 237 -17.48 0.30 21.03
CA PRO A 237 -18.19 0.45 19.77
C PRO A 237 -17.21 0.78 18.64
N LEU A 238 -17.51 0.33 17.43
CA LEU A 238 -16.88 0.83 16.23
C LEU A 238 -17.58 2.12 15.83
N VAL A 239 -16.82 3.19 15.67
CA VAL A 239 -17.34 4.53 15.36
C VAL A 239 -17.03 4.83 13.89
N ILE A 240 -18.05 5.23 13.13
CA ILE A 240 -17.90 5.53 11.69
C ILE A 240 -18.38 6.95 11.44
N GLY A 241 -17.50 7.78 10.92
CA GLY A 241 -17.78 9.19 10.62
C GLY A 241 -18.01 10.04 11.86
N GLY A 242 -18.70 11.16 11.69
CA GLY A 242 -19.05 12.08 12.76
C GLY A 242 -18.04 13.22 12.95
N LEU A 243 -18.34 14.06 13.91
CA LEU A 243 -17.52 15.19 14.30
C LEU A 243 -16.89 14.90 15.65
N VAL A 244 -15.58 14.80 15.68
CA VAL A 244 -14.83 14.51 16.89
C VAL A 244 -14.74 15.78 17.77
N ASP A 245 -15.17 15.64 19.02
CA ASP A 245 -15.02 16.65 20.05
C ASP A 245 -14.00 16.16 21.08
N GLU A 246 -12.75 16.60 20.93
CA GLU A 246 -11.64 16.17 21.78
C GLU A 246 -11.76 16.69 23.22
N GLU A 247 -12.51 17.82 23.44
CA GLU A 247 -12.72 18.38 24.79
C GLU A 247 -13.73 17.55 25.58
N LEU A 248 -14.86 17.21 24.90
CA LEU A 248 -15.90 16.38 25.48
C LEU A 248 -15.60 14.88 25.36
N ARG A 249 -14.50 14.49 24.69
CA ARG A 249 -14.09 13.10 24.43
C ARG A 249 -15.21 12.27 23.82
N GLN A 250 -15.89 12.81 22.80
CA GLN A 250 -16.99 12.15 22.13
C GLN A 250 -17.02 12.47 20.64
N THR A 251 -17.65 11.59 19.87
CA THR A 251 -17.88 11.82 18.43
C THR A 251 -19.37 12.03 18.19
N LYS A 252 -19.74 13.23 17.77
CA LYS A 252 -21.12 13.63 17.49
C LYS A 252 -21.52 13.19 16.08
N TYR A 253 -22.78 12.82 15.89
CA TYR A 253 -23.36 12.43 14.59
C TYR A 253 -22.67 11.22 13.92
N ALA A 254 -21.97 10.39 14.69
CA ALA A 254 -21.35 9.18 14.21
C ALA A 254 -22.31 7.99 14.19
N LEU A 255 -22.13 7.08 13.24
CA LEU A 255 -22.73 5.75 13.29
C LEU A 255 -21.89 4.89 14.25
N GLN A 256 -22.54 4.29 15.25
CA GLN A 256 -21.87 3.44 16.22
C GLN A 256 -22.39 2.01 16.11
N ILE A 257 -21.46 1.06 15.93
CA ILE A 257 -21.76 -0.37 15.97
C ILE A 257 -21.38 -0.90 17.35
N PRO A 258 -22.34 -1.28 18.22
CA PRO A 258 -22.06 -1.75 19.57
C PRO A 258 -21.08 -2.92 19.59
N ALA A 259 -20.07 -2.87 20.47
CA ALA A 259 -19.00 -3.85 20.60
C ALA A 259 -18.17 -4.10 19.31
N GLY A 260 -18.40 -3.34 18.23
CA GLY A 260 -17.78 -3.57 16.93
C GLY A 260 -16.25 -3.49 16.97
N LEU A 261 -15.70 -2.52 17.69
CA LEU A 261 -14.25 -2.37 17.80
C LEU A 261 -13.61 -3.50 18.63
N SER A 262 -14.23 -3.91 19.73
CA SER A 262 -13.78 -5.07 20.53
C SER A 262 -13.80 -6.36 19.72
N LEU A 263 -14.82 -6.56 18.88
CA LEU A 263 -14.91 -7.70 17.97
C LEU A 263 -13.86 -7.64 16.86
N LEU A 264 -13.59 -6.48 16.32
CA LEU A 264 -12.56 -6.27 15.29
C LEU A 264 -11.17 -6.63 15.82
N VAL A 265 -10.81 -6.09 16.99
CA VAL A 265 -9.47 -6.23 17.57
C VAL A 265 -9.22 -7.63 18.15
N GLY A 266 -10.13 -8.12 19.00
CA GLY A 266 -9.89 -9.32 19.80
C GLY A 266 -10.86 -10.47 19.54
N ARG A 267 -11.68 -10.39 18.48
CA ARG A 267 -12.68 -11.42 18.08
C ARG A 267 -13.71 -11.73 19.19
N SER A 268 -13.80 -10.87 20.21
CA SER A 268 -14.73 -11.03 21.34
C SER A 268 -15.23 -9.67 21.80
N ALA A 269 -16.50 -9.56 22.12
CA ALA A 269 -17.07 -8.36 22.75
C ALA A 269 -16.46 -8.09 24.15
N ALA A 270 -15.91 -9.10 24.80
CA ALA A 270 -15.24 -8.95 26.10
C ALA A 270 -13.80 -8.40 25.98
N THR A 271 -13.26 -8.26 24.76
CA THR A 271 -11.93 -7.68 24.53
C THR A 271 -11.92 -6.23 25.00
N GLU A 272 -10.96 -5.92 25.86
CA GLU A 272 -10.71 -4.55 26.27
C GLU A 272 -9.87 -3.84 25.19
N VAL A 273 -10.31 -2.66 24.78
CA VAL A 273 -9.63 -1.83 23.80
C VAL A 273 -9.16 -0.56 24.48
N ALA A 274 -7.86 -0.29 24.36
CA ALA A 274 -7.26 0.92 24.91
C ALA A 274 -7.78 2.17 24.19
N GLY A 275 -8.18 3.16 24.96
CA GLY A 275 -8.57 4.47 24.46
C GLY A 275 -7.40 5.46 24.44
N LEU A 276 -7.66 6.70 24.04
CA LEU A 276 -6.67 7.78 24.10
C LEU A 276 -6.30 8.18 25.53
N ASP A 277 -7.06 7.74 26.51
CA ASP A 277 -6.77 7.94 27.94
C ASP A 277 -5.48 7.26 28.42
N VAL A 278 -4.90 6.32 27.67
CA VAL A 278 -3.62 5.69 27.99
C VAL A 278 -2.40 6.57 27.71
N VAL A 279 -2.58 7.70 27.02
CA VAL A 279 -1.50 8.65 26.70
C VAL A 279 -1.88 10.08 27.12
N PRO A 280 -0.89 10.92 27.51
CA PRO A 280 -1.12 12.32 27.79
C PRO A 280 -1.72 13.07 26.60
N ARG A 281 -2.61 14.03 26.89
CA ARG A 281 -3.33 14.77 25.84
C ARG A 281 -2.41 15.52 24.87
N GLU A 282 -1.27 15.96 25.34
CA GLU A 282 -0.25 16.68 24.57
C GLU A 282 0.37 15.81 23.46
N LEU A 283 0.24 14.49 23.58
CA LEU A 283 0.72 13.52 22.60
C LEU A 283 -0.37 13.04 21.66
N TRP A 284 -1.60 13.52 21.80
CA TRP A 284 -2.67 13.14 20.88
C TRP A 284 -2.41 13.75 19.50
N PRO A 285 -2.57 12.98 18.41
CA PRO A 285 -2.64 13.57 17.09
C PRO A 285 -3.95 14.37 16.94
N ASN A 286 -4.12 15.10 15.85
CA ASN A 286 -5.43 15.64 15.50
C ASN A 286 -6.39 14.49 15.20
N VAL A 287 -7.20 14.09 16.20
CA VAL A 287 -8.03 12.89 16.15
C VAL A 287 -9.06 12.98 15.02
N GLN A 288 -9.63 14.17 14.78
CA GLN A 288 -10.60 14.37 13.70
C GLN A 288 -10.01 14.04 12.34
N VAL A 289 -8.80 14.51 12.04
CA VAL A 289 -8.13 14.27 10.76
C VAL A 289 -7.74 12.80 10.60
N VAL A 290 -7.19 12.20 11.66
CA VAL A 290 -6.78 10.78 11.65
C VAL A 290 -7.99 9.87 11.45
N HIS A 291 -9.06 10.07 12.20
CA HIS A 291 -10.30 9.30 12.12
C HIS A 291 -10.94 9.38 10.73
N TRP A 292 -11.13 10.59 10.20
CA TRP A 292 -11.72 10.76 8.87
C TRP A 292 -10.86 10.18 7.76
N SER A 293 -9.53 10.33 7.85
CA SER A 293 -8.62 9.74 6.85
C SER A 293 -8.70 8.23 6.84
N PHE A 294 -8.81 7.62 8.03
CA PHE A 294 -8.97 6.18 8.19
C PHE A 294 -10.30 5.70 7.63
N ASP A 295 -11.41 6.35 8.01
CA ASP A 295 -12.74 6.01 7.51
C ASP A 295 -12.86 6.10 5.99
N VAL A 296 -12.30 7.16 5.39
CA VAL A 296 -12.28 7.32 3.93
C VAL A 296 -11.47 6.19 3.29
N MET A 297 -10.31 5.84 3.85
CA MET A 297 -9.49 4.74 3.35
C MET A 297 -10.24 3.40 3.37
N VAL A 298 -10.85 3.05 4.50
CA VAL A 298 -11.63 1.82 4.67
C VAL A 298 -12.86 1.84 3.76
N GLY A 299 -13.59 2.96 3.72
CA GLY A 299 -14.76 3.14 2.88
C GLY A 299 -14.46 2.97 1.39
N CYS A 300 -13.36 3.55 0.90
CA CYS A 300 -12.90 3.35 -0.48
C CYS A 300 -12.56 1.88 -0.77
N GLY A 301 -11.89 1.20 0.17
CA GLY A 301 -11.56 -0.23 0.05
C GLY A 301 -12.81 -1.10 -0.07
N LEU A 302 -13.77 -0.91 0.83
CA LEU A 302 -15.05 -1.64 0.82
C LEU A 302 -15.89 -1.34 -0.42
N PHE A 303 -15.91 -0.08 -0.87
CA PHE A 303 -16.59 0.31 -2.10
C PHE A 303 -16.00 -0.39 -3.34
N MET A 304 -14.69 -0.50 -3.43
CA MET A 304 -14.02 -1.24 -4.52
C MET A 304 -14.32 -2.74 -4.45
N LEU A 305 -14.44 -3.31 -3.25
CA LEU A 305 -14.81 -4.72 -3.06
C LEU A 305 -16.27 -5.00 -3.47
N ASP A 306 -17.21 -4.14 -3.07
CA ASP A 306 -18.64 -4.31 -3.33
C ASP A 306 -18.97 -4.27 -4.84
N ARG A 307 -18.37 -3.34 -5.58
CA ARG A 307 -18.55 -3.25 -7.04
C ARG A 307 -18.15 -4.52 -7.80
N LYS A 308 -17.33 -5.39 -7.21
CA LYS A 308 -17.00 -6.72 -7.74
C LYS A 308 -18.17 -7.69 -7.57
N SER A 309 -18.81 -7.71 -6.40
CA SER A 309 -19.90 -8.64 -6.09
C SER A 309 -21.14 -8.39 -6.95
N THR A 310 -21.47 -7.12 -7.19
CA THR A 310 -22.64 -6.72 -7.98
C THR A 310 -22.55 -7.16 -9.46
N ARG A 311 -21.34 -7.22 -10.04
CA ARG A 311 -21.16 -7.68 -11.44
C ARG A 311 -21.13 -9.19 -11.60
N LEU A 312 -20.75 -9.93 -10.58
CA LEU A 312 -20.82 -11.40 -10.60
C LEU A 312 -22.26 -11.89 -10.51
N ASN A 313 -23.12 -11.19 -9.73
CA ASN A 313 -24.56 -11.52 -9.68
C ASN A 313 -25.31 -11.19 -10.98
N SER A 314 -24.98 -10.07 -11.63
CA SER A 314 -25.66 -9.71 -12.90
C SER A 314 -25.30 -10.61 -14.09
N SER A 315 -24.20 -11.37 -14.02
CA SER A 315 -23.86 -12.37 -15.06
C SER A 315 -24.57 -13.73 -14.86
N HIS A 316 -25.08 -14.01 -13.65
CA HIS A 316 -25.91 -15.21 -13.40
C HIS A 316 -27.35 -15.02 -13.83
N ASP A 317 -27.89 -13.80 -13.77
CA ASP A 317 -29.27 -13.49 -14.19
C ASP A 317 -29.47 -13.42 -15.72
N GLN A 318 -28.38 -13.49 -16.51
CA GLN A 318 -28.47 -13.51 -17.98
C GLN A 318 -28.34 -14.90 -18.59
N ILE A 319 -28.31 -15.98 -17.78
CA ILE A 319 -28.21 -17.37 -18.24
C ILE A 319 -29.48 -18.18 -17.84
N SER A 320 -30.53 -17.53 -17.36
CA SER A 320 -31.83 -18.16 -17.10
C SER A 320 -32.86 -17.73 -18.14
#